data_7c436cc9737767e67153c1d9b50af30b
#
_entry.id   7c436cc9737767e67153c1d9b50af30b
#
_cell.length_a   1.000
_cell.length_b   1.000
_cell.length_c   1.000
_cell.angle_alpha   90.00
_cell.angle_beta   90.00
_cell.angle_gamma   90.00
#
_symmetry.space_group_name_H-M   'P 1'
#
loop_
_entity.id
_entity.type
_entity.pdbx_description
1 polymer ?
#
loop_
_entity_poly.entity_id
_entity_poly.type
_entity_poly.pdbx_seq_one_letter_code
_entity_poly.pdbx_strand_id
1 'polypeptide(L)'
;MDTKIWDVREYNEDLQQYPKINEIKDIVLNGGLIGLPTETVYGLAANATDEEAVAKIYEAKGRPSDNPLIVHIHSKGQLKDFTYTLDPRVEKLMQAFWPGPISFILPLKPGYLCRKVSGGLSSVAVRMPSHSVGRQLLQIINEPLAAPSANLSGRPSPTTFNHVYQDLNGRIDGIVQAEQSEEGLESTVLDCTSFPYKIARPGSITAAMITEILPNSIAHADYNDTEQPIAPGMKYKHYSPNTPLTIITDIESKIGNDGKDWSSIAFIVPSNKVAFIPSEA
;
A
#
# COMPACT_ATOMS: atom_id res chain seq x y z
N MET A 1 22.08 1.05 -11.85
CA MET A 1 21.29 2.31 -11.86
C MET A 1 21.64 3.10 -10.61
N ASP A 2 21.78 4.42 -10.69
CA ASP A 2 21.99 5.27 -9.51
C ASP A 2 20.63 5.83 -9.08
N THR A 3 20.17 5.47 -7.88
CA THR A 3 18.86 5.89 -7.37
C THR A 3 18.97 7.28 -6.77
N LYS A 4 18.25 8.25 -7.32
CA LYS A 4 18.23 9.63 -6.84
C LYS A 4 17.49 9.74 -5.51
N ILE A 5 17.92 10.68 -4.68
CA ILE A 5 17.24 10.99 -3.41
C ILE A 5 16.76 12.43 -3.45
N TRP A 6 15.47 12.65 -3.21
CA TRP A 6 14.87 13.98 -3.11
C TRP A 6 14.35 14.19 -1.69
N ASP A 7 15.13 14.90 -0.88
CA ASP A 7 14.71 15.26 0.47
C ASP A 7 13.79 16.48 0.38
N VAL A 8 12.51 16.24 0.68
CA VAL A 8 11.45 17.25 0.57
C VAL A 8 10.85 17.63 1.94
N ARG A 9 11.49 17.24 3.04
CA ARG A 9 10.95 17.45 4.40
C ARG A 9 10.76 18.91 4.75
N GLU A 10 11.57 19.80 4.23
CA GLU A 10 11.43 21.25 4.41
C GLU A 10 10.37 21.88 3.49
N TYR A 11 9.77 21.11 2.58
CA TYR A 11 8.79 21.56 1.58
C TYR A 11 7.42 20.90 1.76
N ASN A 12 7.12 20.34 2.94
CA ASN A 12 5.88 19.62 3.23
C ASN A 12 4.61 20.45 2.99
N GLU A 13 4.69 21.77 3.26
CA GLU A 13 3.57 22.70 3.11
C GLU A 13 3.31 23.05 1.63
N ASP A 14 4.38 23.24 0.84
CA ASP A 14 4.30 23.61 -0.56
C ASP A 14 5.43 22.95 -1.38
N LEU A 15 5.13 21.78 -1.90
CA LEU A 15 6.09 20.99 -2.67
C LEU A 15 6.44 21.61 -4.03
N GLN A 16 5.62 22.54 -4.53
CA GLN A 16 5.94 23.28 -5.78
C GLN A 16 7.19 24.14 -5.64
N GLN A 17 7.56 24.53 -4.42
CA GLN A 17 8.78 25.27 -4.16
C GLN A 17 10.05 24.40 -4.14
N TYR A 18 9.91 23.07 -4.16
CA TYR A 18 11.08 22.20 -4.19
C TYR A 18 11.84 22.33 -5.52
N PRO A 19 13.14 22.68 -5.50
CA PRO A 19 13.89 23.06 -6.72
C PRO A 19 13.92 21.96 -7.79
N LYS A 20 13.79 20.68 -7.40
CA LYS A 20 13.82 19.54 -8.31
C LYS A 20 12.44 18.90 -8.56
N ILE A 21 11.36 19.62 -8.29
CA ILE A 21 10.02 19.07 -8.44
C ILE A 21 9.71 18.65 -9.88
N ASN A 22 10.15 19.43 -10.85
CA ASN A 22 9.98 19.10 -12.26
C ASN A 22 10.80 17.86 -12.67
N GLU A 23 11.98 17.64 -12.09
CA GLU A 23 12.76 16.43 -12.30
C GLU A 23 11.99 15.19 -11.86
N ILE A 24 11.36 15.23 -10.68
CA ILE A 24 10.52 14.12 -10.18
C ILE A 24 9.36 13.84 -11.14
N LYS A 25 8.63 14.90 -11.53
CA LYS A 25 7.52 14.82 -12.47
C LYS A 25 7.95 14.21 -13.80
N ASP A 26 9.03 14.74 -14.39
CA ASP A 26 9.53 14.30 -15.70
C ASP A 26 9.97 12.84 -15.68
N ILE A 27 10.61 12.37 -14.60
CA ILE A 27 10.98 10.98 -14.45
C ILE A 27 9.74 10.08 -14.49
N VAL A 28 8.69 10.39 -13.75
CA VAL A 28 7.45 9.59 -13.73
C VAL A 28 6.74 9.62 -15.09
N LEU A 29 6.63 10.79 -15.72
CA LEU A 29 5.98 10.95 -17.03
C LEU A 29 6.74 10.28 -18.16
N ASN A 30 8.07 10.10 -18.02
CA ASN A 30 8.91 9.37 -18.96
C ASN A 30 9.10 7.88 -18.58
N GLY A 31 8.20 7.31 -17.79
CA GLY A 31 8.16 5.89 -17.46
C GLY A 31 9.18 5.44 -16.40
N GLY A 32 9.67 6.37 -15.57
CA GLY A 32 10.51 6.05 -14.41
C GLY A 32 9.72 5.64 -13.18
N LEU A 33 10.43 5.07 -12.20
CA LEU A 33 9.91 4.58 -10.94
C LEU A 33 10.36 5.45 -9.78
N ILE A 34 9.45 5.83 -8.90
CA ILE A 34 9.79 6.58 -7.69
C ILE A 34 9.22 5.94 -6.41
N GLY A 35 9.97 6.05 -5.30
CA GLY A 35 9.44 5.82 -3.97
C GLY A 35 8.55 7.00 -3.56
N LEU A 36 7.25 6.75 -3.35
CA LEU A 36 6.20 7.72 -3.04
C LEU A 36 5.77 7.59 -1.57
N PRO A 37 5.88 8.62 -0.73
CA PRO A 37 5.37 8.59 0.65
C PRO A 37 3.85 8.58 0.66
N THR A 38 3.27 7.76 1.52
CA THR A 38 1.84 7.79 1.86
C THR A 38 1.64 7.62 3.36
N GLU A 39 0.46 7.93 3.89
CA GLU A 39 0.13 7.79 5.30
C GLU A 39 0.13 6.34 5.78
N THR A 40 -0.08 5.38 4.88
CA THR A 40 -0.08 3.95 5.19
C THR A 40 1.32 3.36 5.17
N VAL A 41 1.92 3.27 3.99
CA VAL A 41 3.28 2.78 3.73
C VAL A 41 3.83 3.49 2.49
N TYR A 42 5.14 3.51 2.30
CA TYR A 42 5.70 4.01 1.04
C TYR A 42 5.27 3.12 -0.14
N GLY A 43 4.85 3.76 -1.23
CA GLY A 43 4.49 3.12 -2.49
C GLY A 43 5.63 3.18 -3.52
N LEU A 44 5.76 2.16 -4.36
CA LEU A 44 6.59 2.21 -5.58
C LEU A 44 5.71 2.65 -6.74
N ALA A 45 5.85 3.91 -7.13
CA ALA A 45 4.93 4.56 -8.05
C ALA A 45 5.48 4.63 -9.49
N ALA A 46 4.58 4.38 -10.44
CA ALA A 46 4.78 4.59 -11.87
C ALA A 46 3.48 5.09 -12.53
N ASN A 47 3.58 5.71 -13.70
CA ASN A 47 2.41 6.10 -14.47
C ASN A 47 1.55 4.88 -14.83
N ALA A 48 0.30 4.86 -14.37
CA ALA A 48 -0.62 3.74 -14.54
C ALA A 48 -1.14 3.57 -15.99
N THR A 49 -0.93 4.57 -16.85
CA THR A 49 -1.29 4.53 -18.26
C THR A 49 -0.19 3.94 -19.14
N ASP A 50 1.04 3.86 -18.61
CA ASP A 50 2.24 3.38 -19.30
C ASP A 50 2.51 1.91 -18.94
N GLU A 51 2.37 1.02 -19.94
CA GLU A 51 2.55 -0.42 -19.74
C GLU A 51 3.99 -0.81 -19.45
N GLU A 52 4.98 -0.10 -20.02
CA GLU A 52 6.40 -0.36 -19.77
C GLU A 52 6.79 0.11 -18.37
N ALA A 53 6.31 1.26 -17.94
CA ALA A 53 6.53 1.77 -16.59
C ALA A 53 5.94 0.83 -15.52
N VAL A 54 4.73 0.34 -15.73
CA VAL A 54 4.10 -0.63 -14.83
C VAL A 54 4.83 -1.98 -14.84
N ALA A 55 5.35 -2.43 -15.99
CA ALA A 55 6.17 -3.65 -16.05
C ALA A 55 7.43 -3.55 -15.18
N LYS A 56 8.10 -2.40 -15.18
CA LYS A 56 9.28 -2.13 -14.33
C LYS A 56 8.96 -2.24 -12.83
N ILE A 57 7.73 -1.91 -12.38
CA ILE A 57 7.31 -2.13 -10.97
C ILE A 57 7.46 -3.61 -10.59
N TYR A 58 6.92 -4.50 -11.42
CA TYR A 58 6.99 -5.94 -11.17
C TYR A 58 8.43 -6.45 -11.17
N GLU A 59 9.25 -5.98 -12.11
CA GLU A 59 10.66 -6.32 -12.21
C GLU A 59 11.46 -5.85 -11.00
N ALA A 60 11.35 -4.56 -10.63
CA ALA A 60 12.09 -3.97 -9.51
C ALA A 60 11.80 -4.67 -8.18
N LYS A 61 10.55 -5.11 -7.98
CA LYS A 61 10.11 -5.81 -6.78
C LYS A 61 10.35 -7.32 -6.82
N GLY A 62 10.61 -7.93 -7.97
CA GLY A 62 10.51 -9.38 -8.14
C GLY A 62 9.09 -9.91 -7.87
N ARG A 63 8.05 -9.15 -8.28
CA ARG A 63 6.64 -9.45 -8.02
C ARG A 63 6.00 -10.18 -9.19
N PRO A 64 5.17 -11.23 -8.96
CA PRO A 64 4.37 -11.85 -10.02
C PRO A 64 3.40 -10.83 -10.66
N SER A 65 3.33 -10.84 -11.99
CA SER A 65 2.55 -9.87 -12.77
C SER A 65 1.03 -10.12 -12.78
N ASP A 66 0.58 -11.26 -12.27
CA ASP A 66 -0.84 -11.59 -12.06
C ASP A 66 -1.43 -10.99 -10.77
N ASN A 67 -0.60 -10.34 -9.96
CA ASN A 67 -1.00 -9.71 -8.70
C ASN A 67 -1.32 -8.23 -8.94
N PRO A 68 -2.60 -7.81 -8.97
CA PRO A 68 -3.00 -6.46 -9.36
C PRO A 68 -2.39 -5.38 -8.48
N LEU A 69 -2.40 -4.15 -8.98
CA LEU A 69 -1.85 -2.97 -8.31
C LEU A 69 -2.97 -2.02 -7.89
N ILE A 70 -2.72 -1.21 -6.86
CA ILE A 70 -3.63 -0.14 -6.45
C ILE A 70 -3.24 1.13 -7.19
N VAL A 71 -4.21 1.76 -7.83
CA VAL A 71 -4.05 3.05 -8.52
C VAL A 71 -4.26 4.18 -7.54
N HIS A 72 -3.31 5.09 -7.46
CA HIS A 72 -3.37 6.29 -6.64
C HIS A 72 -3.76 7.50 -7.48
N ILE A 73 -4.72 8.27 -6.98
CA ILE A 73 -5.26 9.47 -7.63
C ILE A 73 -5.22 10.67 -6.69
N HIS A 74 -5.18 11.89 -7.25
CA HIS A 74 -5.28 13.12 -6.46
C HIS A 74 -6.71 13.67 -6.35
N SER A 75 -7.59 13.27 -7.25
CA SER A 75 -8.99 13.74 -7.25
C SER A 75 -9.96 12.67 -7.75
N LYS A 76 -11.19 12.69 -7.25
CA LYS A 76 -12.29 11.83 -7.75
C LYS A 76 -12.62 12.06 -9.22
N GLY A 77 -12.29 13.25 -9.75
CA GLY A 77 -12.52 13.59 -11.16
C GLY A 77 -11.77 12.69 -12.14
N GLN A 78 -10.61 12.12 -11.73
CA GLN A 78 -9.85 11.18 -12.57
C GLN A 78 -10.55 9.82 -12.76
N LEU A 79 -11.48 9.44 -11.86
CA LEU A 79 -12.19 8.15 -11.95
C LEU A 79 -12.99 8.00 -13.24
N LYS A 80 -13.56 9.09 -13.78
CA LYS A 80 -14.38 9.09 -15.01
C LYS A 80 -13.65 8.53 -16.23
N ASP A 81 -12.31 8.61 -16.23
CA ASP A 81 -11.49 8.21 -17.37
C ASP A 81 -11.34 6.67 -17.45
N PHE A 82 -11.40 5.99 -16.29
CA PHE A 82 -11.12 4.54 -16.21
C PHE A 82 -12.11 3.73 -15.36
N THR A 83 -13.20 4.34 -14.85
CA THR A 83 -14.30 3.63 -14.18
C THR A 83 -15.64 3.97 -14.83
N TYR A 84 -16.61 3.09 -14.66
CA TYR A 84 -18.01 3.40 -14.99
C TYR A 84 -18.62 4.33 -13.94
N THR A 85 -19.88 4.77 -14.17
CA THR A 85 -20.63 5.55 -13.19
C THR A 85 -20.67 4.82 -11.85
N LEU A 86 -20.27 5.53 -10.79
CA LEU A 86 -20.20 4.96 -9.45
C LEU A 86 -21.60 4.76 -8.86
N ASP A 87 -21.75 3.72 -8.06
CA ASP A 87 -22.89 3.55 -7.18
C ASP A 87 -22.88 4.68 -6.14
N PRO A 88 -24.01 5.38 -5.90
CA PRO A 88 -24.10 6.43 -4.88
C PRO A 88 -23.66 6.01 -3.48
N ARG A 89 -23.78 4.73 -3.15
CA ARG A 89 -23.28 4.15 -1.88
C ARG A 89 -21.75 4.18 -1.79
N VAL A 90 -21.08 3.88 -2.90
CA VAL A 90 -19.61 3.97 -2.99
C VAL A 90 -19.18 5.43 -2.89
N GLU A 91 -19.87 6.36 -3.56
CA GLU A 91 -19.57 7.78 -3.47
C GLU A 91 -19.71 8.31 -2.03
N LYS A 92 -20.73 7.84 -1.29
CA LYS A 92 -20.91 8.17 0.13
C LYS A 92 -19.74 7.70 0.99
N LEU A 93 -19.22 6.48 0.78
CA LEU A 93 -18.05 5.97 1.48
C LEU A 93 -16.78 6.73 1.09
N MET A 94 -16.58 7.04 -0.19
CA MET A 94 -15.47 7.88 -0.66
C MET A 94 -15.50 9.28 -0.05
N GLN A 95 -16.68 9.85 0.14
CA GLN A 95 -16.82 11.16 0.78
C GLN A 95 -16.42 11.12 2.27
N ALA A 96 -16.70 10.00 2.95
CA ALA A 96 -16.39 9.82 4.37
C ALA A 96 -14.92 9.51 4.62
N PHE A 97 -14.27 8.75 3.72
CA PHE A 97 -12.96 8.15 3.99
C PHE A 97 -11.83 8.62 3.05
N TRP A 98 -12.13 9.36 1.98
CA TRP A 98 -11.12 9.94 1.11
C TRP A 98 -10.98 11.46 1.28
N PRO A 99 -9.72 11.94 1.32
CA PRO A 99 -8.46 11.21 1.24
C PRO A 99 -8.19 10.41 2.51
N GLY A 100 -7.61 9.18 2.36
CA GLY A 100 -7.33 8.32 3.51
C GLY A 100 -6.94 6.87 3.20
N PRO A 101 -6.82 6.04 4.27
CA PRO A 101 -6.22 4.71 4.21
C PRO A 101 -7.21 3.61 3.77
N ILE A 102 -8.01 3.88 2.74
CA ILE A 102 -8.93 2.91 2.12
C ILE A 102 -8.84 2.94 0.60
N SER A 103 -8.85 1.76 0.00
CA SER A 103 -8.91 1.53 -1.43
C SER A 103 -10.24 0.89 -1.82
N PHE A 104 -10.84 1.32 -2.92
CA PHE A 104 -12.09 0.76 -3.45
C PHE A 104 -11.79 -0.02 -4.72
N ILE A 105 -12.21 -1.29 -4.79
CA ILE A 105 -12.20 -2.04 -6.04
C ILE A 105 -13.47 -1.69 -6.80
N LEU A 106 -13.29 -1.19 -8.02
CA LEU A 106 -14.34 -0.65 -8.88
C LEU A 106 -14.32 -1.37 -10.23
N PRO A 107 -15.47 -1.49 -10.91
CA PRO A 107 -15.52 -1.96 -12.30
C PRO A 107 -14.64 -1.08 -13.21
N LEU A 108 -13.71 -1.71 -13.93
CA LEU A 108 -12.73 -1.06 -14.79
C LEU A 108 -13.32 -0.81 -16.19
N LYS A 109 -13.30 0.45 -16.61
CA LYS A 109 -13.53 0.84 -18.00
C LYS A 109 -12.20 0.70 -18.78
N PRO A 110 -12.15 -0.10 -19.83
CA PRO A 110 -10.91 -0.34 -20.56
C PRO A 110 -10.46 0.89 -21.38
N GLY A 111 -9.18 0.93 -21.71
CA GLY A 111 -8.61 1.86 -22.70
C GLY A 111 -7.82 3.05 -22.13
N TYR A 112 -7.94 3.36 -20.84
CA TYR A 112 -7.15 4.44 -20.22
C TYR A 112 -5.96 3.90 -19.41
N LEU A 113 -6.22 3.03 -18.43
CA LEU A 113 -5.15 2.37 -17.68
C LEU A 113 -4.54 1.23 -18.48
N CYS A 114 -3.25 1.00 -18.32
CA CYS A 114 -2.61 -0.15 -18.93
C CYS A 114 -3.13 -1.47 -18.32
N ARG A 115 -3.17 -2.53 -19.13
CA ARG A 115 -3.77 -3.80 -18.71
C ARG A 115 -3.04 -4.48 -17.54
N LYS A 116 -1.75 -4.25 -17.41
CA LYS A 116 -0.93 -4.83 -16.33
C LYS A 116 -1.35 -4.34 -14.94
N VAL A 117 -1.93 -3.13 -14.81
CA VAL A 117 -2.38 -2.59 -13.53
C VAL A 117 -3.43 -3.47 -12.86
N SER A 118 -4.40 -3.96 -13.65
CA SER A 118 -5.47 -4.81 -13.14
C SER A 118 -5.09 -6.30 -13.06
N GLY A 119 -3.90 -6.70 -13.53
CA GLY A 119 -3.56 -8.12 -13.67
C GLY A 119 -4.48 -8.87 -14.63
N GLY A 120 -5.15 -8.14 -15.55
CA GLY A 120 -6.11 -8.69 -16.52
C GLY A 120 -7.54 -8.79 -15.99
N LEU A 121 -7.83 -8.35 -14.76
CA LEU A 121 -9.17 -8.32 -14.19
C LEU A 121 -10.03 -7.22 -14.84
N SER A 122 -11.36 -7.38 -14.77
CA SER A 122 -12.35 -6.36 -15.15
C SER A 122 -12.63 -5.31 -14.06
N SER A 123 -11.80 -5.28 -13.02
CA SER A 123 -11.88 -4.35 -11.90
C SER A 123 -10.51 -3.79 -11.57
N VAL A 124 -10.48 -2.66 -10.87
CA VAL A 124 -9.27 -1.98 -10.43
C VAL A 124 -9.45 -1.43 -9.02
N ALA A 125 -8.43 -1.60 -8.18
CA ALA A 125 -8.39 -0.97 -6.86
C ALA A 125 -7.86 0.46 -7.00
N VAL A 126 -8.56 1.44 -6.42
CA VAL A 126 -8.23 2.86 -6.49
C VAL A 126 -8.18 3.46 -5.10
N ARG A 127 -7.25 4.37 -4.87
CA ARG A 127 -7.09 5.08 -3.61
C ARG A 127 -6.74 6.55 -3.81
N MET A 128 -7.21 7.39 -2.90
CA MET A 128 -6.77 8.78 -2.76
C MET A 128 -6.10 8.93 -1.39
N PRO A 129 -4.74 8.90 -1.31
CA PRO A 129 -4.03 8.95 -0.04
C PRO A 129 -4.16 10.30 0.65
N SER A 130 -3.95 10.37 1.98
CA SER A 130 -4.03 11.61 2.76
C SER A 130 -2.70 12.29 3.04
N HIS A 131 -1.56 11.59 2.86
CA HIS A 131 -0.23 12.15 3.13
C HIS A 131 0.04 13.43 2.33
N SER A 132 0.44 14.52 3.00
CA SER A 132 0.60 15.84 2.38
C SER A 132 1.48 15.81 1.13
N VAL A 133 2.74 15.36 1.26
CA VAL A 133 3.69 15.26 0.15
C VAL A 133 3.18 14.32 -0.95
N GLY A 134 2.65 13.15 -0.58
CA GLY A 134 2.13 12.18 -1.54
C GLY A 134 0.99 12.76 -2.39
N ARG A 135 0.05 13.49 -1.77
CA ARG A 135 -1.05 14.17 -2.48
C ARG A 135 -0.56 15.26 -3.41
N GLN A 136 0.37 16.10 -2.94
CA GLN A 136 0.93 17.17 -3.76
C GLN A 136 1.68 16.60 -4.98
N LEU A 137 2.45 15.51 -4.82
CA LEU A 137 3.10 14.81 -5.94
C LEU A 137 2.09 14.29 -6.94
N LEU A 138 1.04 13.60 -6.49
CA LEU A 138 -0.03 13.11 -7.37
C LEU A 138 -0.70 14.27 -8.13
N GLN A 139 -0.91 15.41 -7.49
CA GLN A 139 -1.48 16.60 -8.12
C GLN A 139 -0.53 17.23 -9.14
N ILE A 140 0.77 17.33 -8.83
CA ILE A 140 1.78 17.92 -9.71
C ILE A 140 2.02 17.06 -10.94
N ILE A 141 2.08 15.73 -10.76
CA ILE A 141 2.22 14.77 -11.86
C ILE A 141 0.95 14.76 -12.71
N ASN A 142 -0.22 14.81 -12.07
CA ASN A 142 -1.57 14.88 -12.68
C ASN A 142 -1.95 13.66 -13.53
N GLU A 143 -1.29 12.53 -13.32
CA GLU A 143 -1.63 11.23 -13.89
C GLU A 143 -1.96 10.24 -12.77
N PRO A 144 -2.84 9.23 -13.00
CA PRO A 144 -3.02 8.15 -12.03
C PRO A 144 -1.73 7.31 -11.94
N LEU A 145 -1.30 6.99 -10.73
CA LEU A 145 -0.08 6.22 -10.48
C LEU A 145 -0.40 4.82 -9.97
N ALA A 146 0.13 3.79 -10.59
CA ALA A 146 0.15 2.45 -10.00
C ALA A 146 1.20 2.41 -8.89
N ALA A 147 0.81 2.12 -7.65
CA ALA A 147 1.72 2.16 -6.52
C ALA A 147 1.46 1.03 -5.50
N PRO A 148 2.05 -0.16 -5.69
CA PRO A 148 2.17 -1.15 -4.60
C PRO A 148 3.17 -0.66 -3.55
N SER A 149 3.26 -1.32 -2.40
CA SER A 149 4.27 -1.01 -1.37
C SER A 149 5.70 -1.05 -1.94
N ALA A 150 6.58 -0.15 -1.49
CA ALA A 150 7.93 0.04 -2.05
C ALA A 150 8.99 -0.89 -1.41
N ASN A 151 8.71 -2.20 -1.29
CA ASN A 151 9.59 -3.24 -0.79
C ASN A 151 9.86 -4.32 -1.84
N LEU A 152 10.91 -5.12 -1.68
CA LEU A 152 11.05 -6.37 -2.40
C LEU A 152 9.89 -7.33 -2.06
N SER A 153 9.41 -8.07 -3.05
CA SER A 153 8.26 -8.97 -2.88
C SER A 153 8.47 -9.94 -1.71
N GLY A 154 7.46 -10.07 -0.87
CA GLY A 154 7.47 -10.94 0.31
C GLY A 154 7.99 -10.27 1.60
N ARG A 155 8.77 -9.19 1.52
CA ARG A 155 9.27 -8.45 2.68
C ARG A 155 8.20 -7.59 3.35
N PRO A 156 8.42 -7.12 4.60
CA PRO A 156 7.58 -6.12 5.24
C PRO A 156 7.46 -4.84 4.42
N SER A 157 6.31 -4.19 4.49
CA SER A 157 6.08 -2.93 3.80
C SER A 157 6.86 -1.78 4.43
N PRO A 158 7.45 -0.87 3.64
CA PRO A 158 8.29 0.20 4.12
C PRO A 158 7.46 1.34 4.69
N THR A 159 7.80 1.79 5.88
CA THR A 159 7.16 2.92 6.56
C THR A 159 8.05 4.16 6.64
N THR A 160 9.31 4.02 6.26
CA THR A 160 10.30 5.11 6.25
C THR A 160 11.08 5.12 4.93
N PHE A 161 11.69 6.26 4.60
CA PHE A 161 12.65 6.37 3.52
C PHE A 161 13.75 5.29 3.58
N ASN A 162 14.32 5.06 4.78
CA ASN A 162 15.40 4.08 4.95
C ASN A 162 15.00 2.65 4.57
N HIS A 163 13.77 2.25 4.86
CA HIS A 163 13.26 0.94 4.45
C HIS A 163 13.20 0.80 2.93
N VAL A 164 12.71 1.85 2.22
CA VAL A 164 12.68 1.87 0.75
C VAL A 164 14.09 1.82 0.18
N TYR A 165 14.99 2.63 0.73
CA TYR A 165 16.38 2.69 0.27
C TYR A 165 17.09 1.33 0.42
N GLN A 166 16.92 0.65 1.54
CA GLN A 166 17.50 -0.68 1.77
C GLN A 166 17.03 -1.72 0.76
N ASP A 167 15.77 -1.67 0.35
CA ASP A 167 15.18 -2.66 -0.55
C ASP A 167 15.38 -2.34 -2.04
N LEU A 168 15.30 -1.06 -2.41
CA LEU A 168 15.15 -0.65 -3.80
C LEU A 168 16.27 0.26 -4.34
N ASN A 169 17.27 0.62 -3.54
CA ASN A 169 18.43 1.35 -4.04
C ASN A 169 19.13 0.59 -5.17
N GLY A 170 19.44 1.27 -6.25
CA GLY A 170 20.01 0.68 -7.46
C GLY A 170 18.99 0.00 -8.39
N ARG A 171 17.70 -0.02 -8.04
CA ARG A 171 16.62 -0.69 -8.80
C ARG A 171 15.56 0.27 -9.34
N ILE A 172 15.49 1.49 -8.82
CA ILE A 172 14.50 2.51 -9.17
C ILE A 172 15.16 3.86 -9.42
N ASP A 173 14.46 4.76 -10.11
CA ASP A 173 15.03 6.05 -10.56
C ASP A 173 15.22 7.01 -9.39
N GLY A 174 14.35 6.97 -8.37
CA GLY A 174 14.54 7.80 -7.20
C GLY A 174 13.57 7.55 -6.06
N ILE A 175 13.84 8.17 -4.91
CA ILE A 175 13.03 8.07 -3.69
C ILE A 175 12.76 9.47 -3.17
N VAL A 176 11.51 9.79 -2.95
CA VAL A 176 11.09 11.02 -2.28
C VAL A 176 11.17 10.80 -0.77
N GLN A 177 12.11 11.49 -0.14
CA GLN A 177 12.29 11.43 1.31
C GLN A 177 11.37 12.45 1.98
N ALA A 178 10.37 11.94 2.67
CA ALA A 178 9.43 12.70 3.51
C ALA A 178 9.36 12.09 4.91
N GLU A 179 8.42 12.56 5.72
CA GLU A 179 8.16 12.02 7.03
C GLU A 179 7.73 10.54 6.99
N GLN A 180 7.85 9.87 8.13
CA GLN A 180 7.44 8.48 8.30
C GLN A 180 5.93 8.32 8.06
N SER A 181 5.52 7.18 7.51
CA SER A 181 4.11 6.79 7.40
C SER A 181 3.45 6.69 8.79
N GLU A 182 2.30 7.33 8.96
CA GLU A 182 1.60 7.44 10.25
C GLU A 182 0.93 6.13 10.67
N GLU A 183 0.29 5.43 9.72
CA GLU A 183 -0.51 4.23 9.99
C GLU A 183 0.35 2.97 10.16
N GLY A 184 1.40 2.82 9.37
CA GLY A 184 2.27 1.64 9.39
C GLY A 184 1.64 0.34 8.90
N LEU A 185 0.41 0.41 8.40
CA LEU A 185 -0.36 -0.68 7.80
C LEU A 185 -0.82 -0.29 6.42
N GLU A 186 -1.01 -1.26 5.54
CA GLU A 186 -1.61 -1.00 4.24
C GLU A 186 -3.08 -0.58 4.36
N SER A 187 -3.57 0.10 3.31
CA SER A 187 -4.96 0.51 3.21
C SER A 187 -5.92 -0.67 3.33
N THR A 188 -7.08 -0.46 3.97
CA THR A 188 -8.22 -1.35 3.80
C THR A 188 -8.59 -1.43 2.33
N VAL A 189 -8.87 -2.61 1.80
CA VAL A 189 -9.35 -2.80 0.43
C VAL A 189 -10.77 -3.30 0.47
N LEU A 190 -11.70 -2.47 -0.04
CA LEU A 190 -13.13 -2.75 -0.11
C LEU A 190 -13.52 -3.10 -1.54
N ASP A 191 -14.00 -4.30 -1.76
CA ASP A 191 -14.56 -4.73 -3.04
C ASP A 191 -16.00 -4.19 -3.18
N CYS A 192 -16.16 -3.25 -4.12
CA CYS A 192 -17.42 -2.60 -4.43
C CYS A 192 -18.01 -3.05 -5.78
N THR A 193 -17.53 -4.16 -6.34
CA THR A 193 -18.06 -4.70 -7.61
C THR A 193 -19.45 -5.33 -7.46
N SER A 194 -19.82 -5.71 -6.25
CA SER A 194 -21.16 -6.22 -5.91
C SER A 194 -21.58 -5.75 -4.53
N PHE A 195 -22.89 -5.68 -4.28
CA PHE A 195 -23.44 -5.33 -2.97
C PHE A 195 -24.13 -6.57 -2.33
N PRO A 196 -23.98 -6.84 -1.01
CA PRO A 196 -23.15 -6.15 -0.03
C PRO A 196 -21.65 -6.22 -0.37
N TYR A 197 -20.88 -5.19 0.04
CA TYR A 197 -19.46 -5.09 -0.22
C TYR A 197 -18.63 -6.08 0.60
N LYS A 198 -17.43 -6.42 0.13
CA LYS A 198 -16.51 -7.34 0.83
C LYS A 198 -15.21 -6.63 1.16
N ILE A 199 -14.70 -6.83 2.38
CA ILE A 199 -13.35 -6.41 2.74
C ILE A 199 -12.39 -7.46 2.19
N ALA A 200 -11.73 -7.14 1.07
CA ALA A 200 -10.74 -8.00 0.44
C ALA A 200 -9.41 -8.01 1.21
N ARG A 201 -9.08 -6.90 1.88
CA ARG A 201 -7.93 -6.80 2.78
C ARG A 201 -8.26 -5.87 3.95
N PRO A 202 -8.10 -6.31 5.21
CA PRO A 202 -8.26 -5.45 6.37
C PRO A 202 -7.14 -4.42 6.46
N GLY A 203 -7.43 -3.25 7.05
CA GLY A 203 -6.51 -2.14 7.34
C GLY A 203 -7.10 -1.26 8.44
N SER A 204 -6.64 0.00 8.55
CA SER A 204 -7.07 0.93 9.61
C SER A 204 -8.57 1.25 9.55
N ILE A 205 -9.18 1.30 8.36
CA ILE A 205 -10.62 1.47 8.23
C ILE A 205 -11.31 0.12 8.44
N THR A 206 -12.04 -0.01 9.53
CA THR A 206 -12.68 -1.26 9.96
C THR A 206 -14.08 -1.45 9.38
N ALA A 207 -14.59 -2.68 9.41
CA ALA A 207 -15.99 -2.98 9.05
C ALA A 207 -16.99 -2.16 9.88
N ALA A 208 -16.71 -1.93 11.17
CA ALA A 208 -17.55 -1.14 12.04
C ALA A 208 -17.65 0.32 11.57
N MET A 209 -16.51 0.95 11.23
CA MET A 209 -16.48 2.32 10.69
C MET A 209 -17.26 2.44 9.37
N ILE A 210 -17.13 1.44 8.50
CA ILE A 210 -17.86 1.43 7.21
C ILE A 210 -19.38 1.29 7.45
N THR A 211 -19.79 0.39 8.35
CA THR A 211 -21.20 0.18 8.69
C THR A 211 -21.84 1.35 9.43
N GLU A 212 -21.09 2.14 10.14
CA GLU A 212 -21.55 3.40 10.74
C GLU A 212 -22.00 4.40 9.65
N ILE A 213 -21.22 4.52 8.58
CA ILE A 213 -21.54 5.41 7.45
C ILE A 213 -22.65 4.81 6.55
N LEU A 214 -22.58 3.51 6.32
CA LEU A 214 -23.51 2.79 5.45
C LEU A 214 -23.96 1.46 6.09
N PRO A 215 -25.06 1.45 6.84
CA PRO A 215 -25.58 0.24 7.51
C PRO A 215 -25.84 -0.91 6.54
N ASN A 216 -25.61 -2.14 6.98
CA ASN A 216 -25.79 -3.38 6.21
C ASN A 216 -24.99 -3.45 4.90
N SER A 217 -23.88 -2.72 4.79
CA SER A 217 -23.09 -2.64 3.56
C SER A 217 -22.01 -3.69 3.43
N ILE A 218 -21.62 -4.34 4.53
CA ILE A 218 -20.55 -5.34 4.52
C ILE A 218 -21.16 -6.74 4.56
N ALA A 219 -20.75 -7.59 3.62
CA ALA A 219 -21.10 -9.00 3.61
C ALA A 219 -20.45 -9.71 4.81
N HIS A 220 -21.18 -10.64 5.43
CA HIS A 220 -20.58 -11.59 6.36
C HIS A 220 -19.51 -12.40 5.62
N ALA A 221 -18.34 -12.51 6.25
CA ALA A 221 -17.19 -13.17 5.64
C ALA A 221 -17.44 -14.68 5.49
N ASP A 222 -17.81 -15.09 4.30
CA ASP A 222 -17.49 -16.43 3.83
C ASP A 222 -16.11 -16.33 3.18
N TYR A 223 -15.08 -16.76 3.91
CA TYR A 223 -13.72 -16.91 3.37
C TYR A 223 -13.71 -18.08 2.38
N ASN A 224 -14.28 -17.89 1.21
CA ASN A 224 -14.06 -18.79 0.10
C ASN A 224 -12.81 -18.30 -0.64
N ASP A 225 -11.78 -19.15 -0.65
CA ASP A 225 -10.55 -18.97 -1.44
C ASP A 225 -10.94 -18.72 -2.90
N THR A 226 -10.76 -17.48 -3.35
CA THR A 226 -10.82 -17.16 -4.77
C THR A 226 -9.49 -17.56 -5.39
N GLU A 227 -9.50 -18.38 -6.45
CA GLU A 227 -8.29 -18.85 -7.15
C GLU A 227 -7.45 -17.69 -7.70
N GLN A 228 -8.02 -16.52 -7.91
CA GLN A 228 -7.35 -15.34 -8.45
C GLN A 228 -7.40 -14.16 -7.46
N PRO A 229 -6.24 -13.54 -7.11
CA PRO A 229 -6.20 -12.42 -6.18
C PRO A 229 -6.88 -11.19 -6.82
N ILE A 230 -7.86 -10.62 -6.13
CA ILE A 230 -8.55 -9.39 -6.55
C ILE A 230 -7.88 -8.13 -5.95
N ALA A 231 -6.99 -8.32 -4.98
CA ALA A 231 -6.23 -7.24 -4.34
C ALA A 231 -4.82 -7.71 -3.94
N PRO A 232 -3.86 -6.78 -3.76
CA PRO A 232 -2.55 -7.09 -3.20
C PRO A 232 -2.66 -7.72 -1.81
N GLY A 233 -1.82 -8.73 -1.52
CA GLY A 233 -1.75 -9.37 -0.21
C GLY A 233 -2.60 -10.63 -0.02
N MET A 234 -3.30 -11.11 -1.05
CA MET A 234 -4.25 -12.25 -0.91
C MET A 234 -3.64 -13.62 -1.23
N LYS A 235 -2.66 -13.74 -2.14
CA LYS A 235 -2.24 -15.05 -2.69
C LYS A 235 -0.82 -15.47 -2.29
N TYR A 236 0.12 -14.55 -2.24
CA TYR A 236 1.53 -14.86 -2.07
C TYR A 236 1.98 -14.62 -0.63
N LYS A 237 3.15 -15.18 -0.26
CA LYS A 237 3.80 -14.84 1.01
C LYS A 237 4.09 -13.35 1.07
N HIS A 238 3.52 -12.68 2.06
CA HIS A 238 3.66 -11.25 2.28
C HIS A 238 4.12 -10.94 3.70
N TYR A 239 4.67 -9.75 3.91
CA TYR A 239 5.00 -9.18 5.24
C TYR A 239 5.93 -10.04 6.09
N SER A 240 6.75 -10.87 5.45
CA SER A 240 7.61 -11.81 6.17
C SER A 240 9.00 -11.20 6.40
N PRO A 241 9.40 -10.94 7.65
CA PRO A 241 10.77 -10.56 7.97
C PRO A 241 11.73 -11.73 7.69
N ASN A 242 13.02 -11.43 7.54
CA ASN A 242 14.06 -12.46 7.43
C ASN A 242 14.26 -13.19 8.76
N THR A 243 14.07 -12.49 9.89
CA THR A 243 14.12 -13.07 11.23
C THR A 243 12.92 -13.98 11.44
N PRO A 244 13.11 -15.25 11.83
CA PRO A 244 12.00 -16.14 12.15
C PRO A 244 11.13 -15.55 13.26
N LEU A 245 9.80 -15.62 13.09
CA LEU A 245 8.82 -15.18 14.08
C LEU A 245 7.97 -16.36 14.51
N THR A 246 7.82 -16.55 15.82
CA THR A 246 6.96 -17.58 16.40
C THR A 246 5.95 -16.91 17.32
N ILE A 247 4.65 -17.21 17.12
CA ILE A 247 3.60 -16.77 18.03
C ILE A 247 3.50 -17.77 19.17
N ILE A 248 3.64 -17.28 20.40
CA ILE A 248 3.48 -18.05 21.64
C ILE A 248 2.15 -17.65 22.27
N THR A 249 1.22 -18.58 22.35
CA THR A 249 -0.12 -18.33 22.94
C THR A 249 -0.13 -18.49 24.46
N ASP A 250 0.82 -19.27 25.02
CA ASP A 250 0.98 -19.48 26.44
C ASP A 250 2.45 -19.27 26.82
N ILE A 251 2.75 -18.07 27.29
CA ILE A 251 4.12 -17.65 27.64
C ILE A 251 4.60 -18.35 28.90
N GLU A 252 3.72 -18.59 29.86
CA GLU A 252 4.06 -19.12 31.20
C GLU A 252 4.49 -20.59 31.12
N SER A 253 3.90 -21.36 30.22
CA SER A 253 4.24 -22.79 30.05
C SER A 253 5.44 -23.03 29.13
N LYS A 254 5.73 -22.10 28.22
CA LYS A 254 6.76 -22.30 27.18
C LYS A 254 8.10 -21.61 27.47
N ILE A 255 8.11 -20.63 28.36
CA ILE A 255 9.32 -19.90 28.74
C ILE A 255 9.70 -20.31 30.17
N GLY A 256 10.88 -20.90 30.35
CA GLY A 256 11.46 -21.14 31.66
C GLY A 256 11.79 -22.58 32.04
N ASN A 257 11.35 -23.60 31.27
CA ASN A 257 11.56 -24.99 31.67
C ASN A 257 12.29 -25.88 30.68
N ASP A 258 12.76 -25.38 29.54
CA ASP A 258 13.29 -26.26 28.47
C ASP A 258 14.80 -26.14 28.22
N GLY A 259 15.51 -25.42 29.06
CA GLY A 259 17.00 -25.28 28.95
C GLY A 259 17.49 -24.60 27.67
N LYS A 260 16.63 -23.84 26.99
CA LYS A 260 16.98 -23.10 25.79
C LYS A 260 17.81 -21.86 26.13
N ASP A 261 18.75 -21.56 25.24
CA ASP A 261 19.45 -20.28 25.24
C ASP A 261 18.52 -19.18 24.63
N TRP A 262 18.12 -18.24 25.44
CA TRP A 262 17.25 -17.12 25.06
C TRP A 262 18.03 -15.86 24.65
N SER A 263 19.35 -15.84 24.82
CA SER A 263 20.19 -14.64 24.58
C SER A 263 20.15 -14.10 23.14
N SER A 264 19.74 -14.93 22.18
CA SER A 264 19.60 -14.56 20.76
C SER A 264 18.15 -14.30 20.32
N ILE A 265 17.19 -14.26 21.27
CA ILE A 265 15.75 -14.15 20.99
C ILE A 265 15.21 -12.83 21.50
N ALA A 266 14.54 -12.08 20.62
CA ALA A 266 13.80 -10.89 21.01
C ALA A 266 12.32 -11.24 21.26
N PHE A 267 11.73 -10.70 22.32
CA PHE A 267 10.35 -10.92 22.69
C PHE A 267 9.52 -9.66 22.44
N ILE A 268 8.34 -9.83 21.82
CA ILE A 268 7.32 -8.80 21.73
C ILE A 268 6.15 -9.25 22.58
N VAL A 269 5.95 -8.63 23.71
CA VAL A 269 4.92 -9.00 24.69
C VAL A 269 4.17 -7.79 25.22
N PRO A 270 2.91 -7.95 25.67
CA PRO A 270 2.22 -6.91 26.45
C PRO A 270 2.99 -6.58 27.74
N SER A 271 2.95 -5.33 28.16
CA SER A 271 3.72 -4.84 29.34
C SER A 271 3.45 -5.64 30.62
N ASN A 272 2.25 -6.17 30.81
CA ASN A 272 1.89 -7.02 31.94
C ASN A 272 2.47 -8.46 31.88
N LYS A 273 3.13 -8.82 30.78
CA LYS A 273 3.78 -10.13 30.61
C LYS A 273 5.30 -10.08 30.59
N VAL A 274 5.89 -8.89 30.75
CA VAL A 274 7.37 -8.70 30.74
C VAL A 274 8.05 -9.52 31.84
N ALA A 275 7.41 -9.73 32.99
CA ALA A 275 7.96 -10.51 34.10
C ALA A 275 8.19 -12.00 33.77
N PHE A 276 7.61 -12.51 32.69
CA PHE A 276 7.82 -13.91 32.23
C PHE A 276 8.97 -14.06 31.24
N ILE A 277 9.60 -12.96 30.82
CA ILE A 277 10.74 -12.99 29.88
C ILE A 277 12.00 -13.35 30.67
N PRO A 278 12.85 -14.28 30.15
CA PRO A 278 14.13 -14.59 30.76
C PRO A 278 15.03 -13.34 30.86
N SER A 279 15.74 -13.20 31.96
CA SER A 279 16.67 -12.07 32.19
C SER A 279 17.85 -12.02 31.21
N GLU A 280 18.07 -13.10 30.47
CA GLU A 280 19.13 -13.27 29.48
C GLU A 280 18.70 -12.87 28.05
N ALA A 281 17.43 -12.54 27.84
CA ALA A 281 16.83 -12.23 26.54
C ALA A 281 16.92 -10.75 26.17
#